data_ff503d72554bcef800451ea871a3897a
#
_entry.id   ff503d72554bcef800451ea871a3897a
#
_cell.length_a   1.000
_cell.length_b   1.000
_cell.length_c   1.000
_cell.angle_alpha   90.00
_cell.angle_beta   90.00
_cell.angle_gamma   90.00
#
_symmetry.space_group_name_H-M   'P 1'
#
loop_
_entity.id
_entity.type
_entity.pdbx_description
1 polymer ?
#
loop_
_entity_poly.entity_id
_entity_poly.type
_entity_poly.pdbx_seq_one_letter_code
_entity_poly.pdbx_strand_id
1 'polypeptide(L)'
;MYHYTDGGLRNVWLANGFVIKKTPFGDAVTFHDSDGLTQAICQALAAKIGVLTGVELRYIRSAGMGLSQPALGKLMGIDGQSIARWEKSGKVPRWADKLGRLL
;
A
#
# COMPACT_ATOMS: atom_id res chain seq x y z
N MET A 1 8.56 16.50 -8.50
CA MET A 1 7.75 15.40 -7.93
C MET A 1 8.48 14.73 -6.78
N TYR A 2 7.75 14.31 -5.79
CA TYR A 2 8.32 13.58 -4.65
C TYR A 2 8.08 12.08 -4.82
N HIS A 3 9.13 11.27 -4.67
CA HIS A 3 9.02 9.82 -4.74
C HIS A 3 8.55 9.29 -3.37
N TYR A 4 7.29 8.87 -3.32
CA TYR A 4 6.68 8.33 -2.11
C TYR A 4 7.05 6.85 -1.95
N THR A 5 7.77 6.54 -0.87
CA THR A 5 8.30 5.19 -0.63
C THR A 5 7.79 4.55 0.66
N ASP A 6 6.88 5.19 1.37
CA ASP A 6 6.34 4.65 2.61
C ASP A 6 5.70 3.28 2.36
N GLY A 7 5.91 2.36 3.28
CA GLY A 7 5.44 0.99 3.11
C GLY A 7 6.19 0.18 2.06
N GLY A 8 7.31 0.69 1.53
CA GLY A 8 8.11 0.01 0.53
C GLY A 8 7.63 0.19 -0.90
N LEU A 9 6.68 1.10 -1.15
CA LEU A 9 6.21 1.40 -2.51
C LEU A 9 7.33 1.98 -3.36
N ARG A 10 7.38 1.63 -4.65
CA ARG A 10 8.45 2.05 -5.56
C ARG A 10 7.98 2.90 -6.72
N ASN A 11 6.72 2.80 -7.10
CA ASN A 11 6.17 3.41 -8.32
C ASN A 11 5.18 4.52 -8.04
N VAL A 12 5.29 5.16 -6.86
CA VAL A 12 4.39 6.25 -6.47
C VAL A 12 5.15 7.56 -6.41
N TRP A 13 4.72 8.53 -7.20
CA TRP A 13 5.30 9.86 -7.27
C TRP A 13 4.23 10.90 -6.99
N LEU A 14 4.53 11.85 -6.10
CA LEU A 14 3.60 12.90 -5.71
C LEU A 14 3.94 14.18 -6.46
N ALA A 15 2.94 14.75 -7.13
CA ALA A 15 3.07 16.05 -7.79
C ALA A 15 2.90 17.21 -6.80
N ASN A 16 2.07 17.01 -5.77
CA ASN A 16 1.76 18.03 -4.77
C ASN A 16 1.30 17.36 -3.45
N GLY A 17 0.80 18.15 -2.51
CA GLY A 17 0.29 17.65 -1.23
C GLY A 17 1.37 17.38 -0.21
N PHE A 18 2.60 17.87 -0.43
CA PHE A 18 3.72 17.69 0.47
C PHE A 18 4.52 18.98 0.64
N VAL A 19 5.27 19.06 1.74
CA VAL A 19 6.22 20.14 2.01
C VAL A 19 7.54 19.53 2.45
N ILE A 20 8.64 19.96 1.84
CA ILE A 20 9.98 19.54 2.21
C ILE A 20 10.60 20.63 3.10
N LYS A 21 11.02 20.24 4.32
CA LYS A 21 11.70 21.12 5.25
C LYS A 21 13.14 20.67 5.43
N LYS A 22 14.08 21.61 5.34
CA LYS A 22 15.48 21.33 5.63
C LYS A 22 15.72 21.37 7.13
N THR A 23 16.31 20.31 7.67
CA THR A 23 16.66 20.20 9.07
C THR A 23 18.15 19.95 9.22
N PRO A 24 18.74 20.12 10.45
CA PRO A 24 20.16 19.77 10.68
C PRO A 24 20.47 18.30 10.41
N PHE A 25 19.45 17.42 10.38
CA PHE A 25 19.61 15.98 10.16
C PHE A 25 19.23 15.56 8.73
N GLY A 26 19.00 16.51 7.83
CA GLY A 26 18.58 16.24 6.45
C GLY A 26 17.20 16.81 6.16
N ASP A 27 16.66 16.45 4.99
CA ASP A 27 15.35 16.92 4.57
C ASP A 27 14.23 16.12 5.26
N ALA A 28 13.24 16.83 5.79
CA ALA A 28 12.03 16.24 6.34
C ALA A 28 10.85 16.54 5.41
N VAL A 29 9.95 15.55 5.22
CA VAL A 29 8.77 15.70 4.39
C VAL A 29 7.52 15.68 5.25
N THR A 30 6.64 16.66 5.04
CA THR A 30 5.34 16.74 5.69
C THR A 30 4.26 16.67 4.62
N PHE A 31 3.23 15.86 4.86
CA PHE A 31 2.10 15.74 3.95
C PHE A 31 0.93 16.58 4.46
N HIS A 32 0.23 17.25 3.54
CA HIS A 32 -0.88 18.14 3.90
C HIS A 32 -2.08 17.36 4.45
N ASP A 33 -2.35 16.18 3.90
CA ASP A 33 -3.46 15.33 4.28
C ASP A 33 -3.04 13.86 4.15
N SER A 34 -2.54 13.29 5.25
CA SER A 34 -2.02 11.91 5.26
C SER A 34 -3.11 10.88 4.97
N ASP A 35 -4.31 11.06 5.52
CA ASP A 35 -5.41 10.11 5.31
C ASP A 35 -5.92 10.17 3.88
N GLY A 36 -6.10 11.37 3.33
CA GLY A 36 -6.47 11.55 1.94
C GLY A 36 -5.43 11.01 0.97
N LEU A 37 -4.14 11.17 1.29
CA LEU A 37 -3.06 10.61 0.50
C LEU A 37 -3.11 9.07 0.48
N THR A 38 -3.28 8.45 1.64
CA THR A 38 -3.41 6.99 1.74
C THR A 38 -4.60 6.49 0.92
N GLN A 39 -5.75 7.16 1.03
CA GLN A 39 -6.93 6.83 0.25
C GLN A 39 -6.67 6.93 -1.26
N ALA A 40 -6.05 8.01 -1.70
CA ALA A 40 -5.76 8.23 -3.12
C ALA A 40 -4.82 7.14 -3.67
N ILE A 41 -3.79 6.77 -2.91
CA ILE A 41 -2.86 5.72 -3.30
C ILE A 41 -3.58 4.37 -3.37
N CYS A 42 -4.40 4.03 -2.39
CA CYS A 42 -5.16 2.77 -2.39
C CYS A 42 -6.14 2.71 -3.56
N GLN A 43 -6.82 3.83 -3.90
CA GLN A 43 -7.70 3.89 -5.07
C GLN A 43 -6.93 3.68 -6.38
N ALA A 44 -5.75 4.28 -6.49
CA ALA A 44 -4.91 4.10 -7.67
C ALA A 44 -4.43 2.65 -7.80
N LEU A 45 -4.04 2.01 -6.69
CA LEU A 45 -3.64 0.61 -6.69
C LEU A 45 -4.81 -0.32 -7.03
N ALA A 46 -6.01 -0.02 -6.55
CA ALA A 46 -7.21 -0.79 -6.88
C ALA A 46 -7.55 -0.72 -8.37
N ALA A 47 -7.24 0.39 -9.02
CA ALA A 47 -7.46 0.58 -10.46
C ALA A 47 -6.28 0.14 -11.32
N LYS A 48 -5.18 -0.31 -10.72
CA LYS A 48 -3.96 -0.69 -11.44
C LYS A 48 -4.22 -1.83 -12.42
N ILE A 49 -3.64 -1.73 -13.61
CA ILE A 49 -3.63 -2.81 -14.59
C ILE A 49 -2.56 -3.83 -14.18
N GLY A 50 -2.92 -5.11 -14.23
CA GLY A 50 -2.04 -6.20 -13.82
C GLY A 50 -2.20 -6.58 -12.36
N VAL A 51 -1.39 -7.52 -11.89
CA VAL A 51 -1.45 -8.06 -10.54
C VAL A 51 -0.69 -7.15 -9.56
N LEU A 52 -1.22 -6.97 -8.36
CA LEU A 52 -0.55 -6.23 -7.30
C LEU A 52 0.75 -6.95 -6.91
N THR A 53 1.78 -6.16 -6.61
CA THR A 53 2.99 -6.70 -5.98
C THR A 53 2.71 -7.01 -4.51
N GLY A 54 3.59 -7.80 -3.88
CA GLY A 54 3.45 -8.10 -2.46
C GLY A 54 3.47 -6.85 -1.58
N VAL A 55 4.32 -5.88 -1.92
CA VAL A 55 4.41 -4.60 -1.21
C VAL A 55 3.13 -3.79 -1.36
N GLU A 56 2.55 -3.77 -2.56
CA GLU A 56 1.29 -3.06 -2.82
C GLU A 56 0.13 -3.69 -2.05
N LEU A 57 0.06 -5.02 -2.00
CA LEU A 57 -0.93 -5.73 -1.20
C LEU A 57 -0.79 -5.38 0.29
N ARG A 58 0.44 -5.39 0.79
CA ARG A 58 0.72 -5.01 2.17
C ARG A 58 0.28 -3.58 2.47
N TYR A 59 0.53 -2.65 1.56
CA TYR A 59 0.13 -1.25 1.73
C TYR A 59 -1.39 -1.11 1.83
N ILE A 60 -2.12 -1.75 0.93
CA ILE A 60 -3.59 -1.72 0.96
C ILE A 60 -4.10 -2.33 2.26
N ARG A 61 -3.54 -3.47 2.68
CA ARG A 61 -3.95 -4.14 3.91
C ARG A 61 -3.69 -3.29 5.16
N SER A 62 -2.45 -2.81 5.32
CA SER A 62 -2.03 -2.16 6.56
C SER A 62 -2.40 -0.69 6.60
N ALA A 63 -2.08 0.08 5.58
CA ALA A 63 -2.33 1.51 5.54
C ALA A 63 -3.77 1.83 5.13
N GLY A 64 -4.31 1.10 4.14
CA GLY A 64 -5.66 1.34 3.64
C GLY A 64 -6.75 0.78 4.53
N MET A 65 -6.65 -0.49 4.90
CA MET A 65 -7.70 -1.19 5.67
C MET A 65 -7.43 -1.22 7.17
N GLY A 66 -6.19 -1.04 7.60
CA GLY A 66 -5.82 -1.16 9.01
C GLY A 66 -5.95 -2.59 9.53
N LEU A 67 -5.79 -3.59 8.69
CA LEU A 67 -5.96 -4.99 9.05
C LEU A 67 -4.62 -5.70 9.21
N SER A 68 -4.57 -6.63 10.18
CA SER A 68 -3.46 -7.58 10.28
C SER A 68 -3.56 -8.64 9.18
N GLN A 69 -2.48 -9.39 8.95
CA GLN A 69 -2.50 -10.51 8.01
C GLN A 69 -3.57 -11.55 8.36
N PRO A 70 -3.68 -12.00 9.64
CA PRO A 70 -4.78 -12.91 10.01
C PRO A 70 -6.17 -12.32 9.82
N ALA A 71 -6.35 -11.02 10.09
CA ALA A 71 -7.64 -10.36 9.93
C ALA A 71 -8.08 -10.30 8.46
N LEU A 72 -7.15 -9.96 7.55
CA LEU A 72 -7.44 -9.98 6.12
C LEU A 72 -7.70 -11.41 5.65
N GLY A 73 -6.92 -12.38 6.10
CA GLY A 73 -7.12 -13.78 5.78
C GLY A 73 -8.51 -14.25 6.16
N LYS A 74 -9.00 -13.86 7.32
CA LYS A 74 -10.35 -14.18 7.80
C LYS A 74 -11.43 -13.60 6.87
N LEU A 75 -11.26 -12.35 6.44
CA LEU A 75 -12.19 -11.73 5.49
C LEU A 75 -12.22 -12.44 4.14
N MET A 76 -11.08 -12.92 3.68
CA MET A 76 -10.95 -13.60 2.39
C MET A 76 -11.24 -15.11 2.49
N GLY A 77 -11.43 -15.64 3.69
CA GLY A 77 -11.66 -17.07 3.90
C GLY A 77 -10.41 -17.91 3.75
N ILE A 78 -9.22 -17.36 4.02
CA ILE A 78 -7.94 -18.04 3.90
C ILE A 78 -7.11 -17.84 5.16
N ASP A 79 -5.98 -18.57 5.24
CA ASP A 79 -5.01 -18.44 6.32
C ASP A 79 -4.19 -17.16 6.20
N GLY A 80 -3.95 -16.48 7.32
CA GLY A 80 -3.10 -15.30 7.37
C GLY A 80 -1.66 -15.58 6.94
N GLN A 81 -1.17 -16.81 7.08
CA GLN A 81 0.15 -17.22 6.59
C GLN A 81 0.24 -17.15 5.06
N SER A 82 -0.86 -17.40 4.36
CA SER A 82 -0.91 -17.25 2.91
C SER A 82 -0.71 -15.79 2.50
N ILE A 83 -1.37 -14.86 3.21
CA ILE A 83 -1.17 -13.43 3.01
C ILE A 83 0.29 -13.06 3.23
N ALA A 84 0.89 -13.52 4.32
CA ALA A 84 2.28 -13.25 4.65
C ALA A 84 3.24 -13.73 3.54
N ARG A 85 3.00 -14.93 3.01
CA ARG A 85 3.81 -15.48 1.90
C ARG A 85 3.69 -14.64 0.63
N TRP A 86 2.49 -14.21 0.27
CA TRP A 86 2.28 -13.40 -0.93
C TRP A 86 2.96 -12.03 -0.80
N GLU A 87 2.87 -11.42 0.37
CA GLU A 87 3.52 -10.13 0.62
C GLU A 87 5.04 -10.25 0.55
N LYS A 88 5.60 -11.36 1.06
CA LYS A 88 7.03 -11.58 1.08
C LYS A 88 7.58 -11.97 -0.30
N SER A 89 6.91 -12.89 -1.01
CA SER A 89 7.37 -13.39 -2.31
C SER A 89 7.00 -12.49 -3.47
N GLY A 90 6.00 -11.64 -3.31
CA GLY A 90 5.46 -10.82 -4.38
C GLY A 90 4.57 -11.59 -5.37
N LYS A 91 4.30 -12.87 -5.11
CA LYS A 91 3.50 -13.73 -6.00
C LYS A 91 2.07 -13.82 -5.49
N VAL A 92 1.26 -12.83 -5.82
CA VAL A 92 -0.14 -12.78 -5.44
C VAL A 92 -0.99 -13.49 -6.51
N PRO A 93 -1.77 -14.54 -6.16
CA PRO A 93 -2.65 -15.18 -7.13
C PRO A 93 -3.70 -14.19 -7.67
N ARG A 94 -4.12 -14.39 -8.92
CA ARG A 94 -5.10 -13.49 -9.56
C ARG A 94 -6.42 -13.39 -8.78
N TRP A 95 -6.93 -14.52 -8.27
CA TRP A 95 -8.19 -14.50 -7.51
C TRP A 95 -8.05 -13.69 -6.21
N ALA A 96 -6.91 -13.81 -5.53
CA ALA A 96 -6.62 -13.06 -4.31
C ALA A 96 -6.44 -11.57 -4.60
N ASP A 97 -5.77 -11.24 -5.70
CA ASP A 97 -5.59 -9.87 -6.15
C ASP A 97 -6.93 -9.19 -6.41
N LYS A 98 -7.83 -9.82 -7.16
CA LYS A 98 -9.16 -9.29 -7.43
C LYS A 98 -9.98 -9.13 -6.17
N LEU A 99 -9.99 -10.12 -5.29
CA LEU A 99 -10.75 -10.07 -4.05
C LEU A 99 -10.24 -8.96 -3.13
N GLY A 100 -8.92 -8.82 -3.00
CA GLY A 100 -8.31 -7.78 -2.19
C GLY A 100 -8.67 -6.37 -2.66
N ARG A 101 -8.79 -6.16 -3.97
CA ARG A 101 -9.16 -4.85 -4.54
C ARG A 101 -10.63 -4.50 -4.32
N LEU A 102 -11.48 -5.52 -4.14
CA LEU A 102 -12.92 -5.32 -3.91
C LEU A 102 -13.24 -5.04 -2.44
N LEU A 103 -12.35 -5.40 -1.55
CA LEU A 103 -12.51 -5.15 -0.12
C LEU A 103 -12.11 -3.71 0.22
#